data_800f309b60b92bf073c425306e0700bc
#
_entry.id   800f309b60b92bf073c425306e0700bc
#
_cell.length_a   1.000
_cell.length_b   1.000
_cell.length_c   1.000
_cell.angle_alpha   90.00
_cell.angle_beta   90.00
_cell.angle_gamma   90.00
#
_symmetry.space_group_name_H-M   'P 1'
#
loop_
_entity.id
_entity.type
_entity.pdbx_description
1 polymer ?
#
loop_
_entity_poly.entity_id
_entity_poly.type
_entity_poly.pdbx_seq_one_letter_code
_entity_poly.pdbx_strand_id
1 'polypeptide(L)'
;MTPASSPKRVVLCDDHEIVREAIKARMAEVEGVEIVGEAETGEEVVDKVKELEPDVCIVDVELPGKDGIDATKDILKARPETRVIIFTAHAQPDLLTLALRAGASGYVLKSAPSEDIARAIEVVAGGGTFVGTELGQGAGEVEKLLELTPREREILELLAEGLRVKQIADRLSLSPATVHTHVRNAIARMEVDTRTEAVALAVRFSYLGAGGTA
;
A
#
# COMPACT_ATOMS: atom_id res chain seq x y z
N MET A 1 -28.34 -18.46 10.47
CA MET A 1 -27.57 -18.67 9.24
C MET A 1 -27.24 -17.30 8.69
N THR A 2 -26.01 -16.85 8.84
CA THR A 2 -25.52 -15.61 8.20
C THR A 2 -25.53 -15.87 6.69
N PRO A 3 -26.06 -14.96 5.84
CA PRO A 3 -25.99 -15.14 4.40
C PRO A 3 -24.50 -15.24 4.01
N ALA A 4 -24.17 -16.26 3.23
CA ALA A 4 -22.82 -16.38 2.67
C ALA A 4 -22.53 -15.09 1.88
N SER A 5 -21.51 -14.33 2.31
CA SER A 5 -21.08 -13.18 1.54
C SER A 5 -20.63 -13.65 0.16
N SER A 6 -20.95 -12.90 -0.89
CA SER A 6 -20.44 -13.19 -2.23
C SER A 6 -18.91 -13.34 -2.19
N PRO A 7 -18.35 -14.27 -2.98
CA PRO A 7 -16.91 -14.43 -3.02
C PRO A 7 -16.22 -13.14 -3.45
N LYS A 8 -15.04 -12.88 -2.90
CA LYS A 8 -14.18 -11.74 -3.29
C LYS A 8 -13.62 -12.01 -4.68
N ARG A 9 -13.90 -11.12 -5.60
CA ARG A 9 -13.48 -11.21 -6.99
C ARG A 9 -12.07 -10.65 -7.13
N VAL A 10 -11.14 -11.48 -7.57
CA VAL A 10 -9.70 -11.16 -7.61
C VAL A 10 -9.18 -11.24 -9.04
N VAL A 11 -8.41 -10.24 -9.46
CA VAL A 11 -7.60 -10.27 -10.69
C VAL A 11 -6.14 -10.43 -10.31
N LEU A 12 -5.43 -11.33 -11.02
CA LEU A 12 -4.00 -11.55 -10.87
C LEU A 12 -3.24 -10.87 -12.00
N CYS A 13 -2.12 -10.20 -11.68
CA CYS A 13 -1.21 -9.64 -12.65
C CYS A 13 0.23 -10.00 -12.31
N ASP A 14 0.82 -10.86 -13.13
CA ASP A 14 2.22 -11.30 -13.02
C ASP A 14 2.65 -11.79 -14.43
N ASP A 15 3.84 -11.45 -14.89
CA ASP A 15 4.31 -11.86 -16.21
C ASP A 15 4.74 -13.35 -16.26
N HIS A 16 4.87 -13.98 -15.08
CA HIS A 16 5.24 -15.39 -14.96
C HIS A 16 3.99 -16.28 -14.83
N GLU A 17 3.67 -17.06 -15.87
CA GLU A 17 2.53 -17.99 -15.88
C GLU A 17 2.56 -18.96 -14.68
N ILE A 18 3.74 -19.48 -14.33
CA ILE A 18 3.88 -20.43 -13.22
C ILE A 18 3.47 -19.83 -11.87
N VAL A 19 3.67 -18.53 -11.69
CA VAL A 19 3.26 -17.80 -10.48
C VAL A 19 1.75 -17.66 -10.45
N ARG A 20 1.13 -17.27 -11.57
CA ARG A 20 -0.32 -17.15 -11.68
C ARG A 20 -1.01 -18.49 -11.43
N GLU A 21 -0.52 -19.58 -12.04
CA GLU A 21 -1.06 -20.93 -11.82
C GLU A 21 -0.93 -21.37 -10.35
N ALA A 22 0.21 -21.07 -9.72
CA ALA A 22 0.41 -21.41 -8.31
C ALA A 22 -0.57 -20.66 -7.38
N ILE A 23 -0.83 -19.36 -7.64
CA ILE A 23 -1.80 -18.59 -6.87
C ILE A 23 -3.22 -19.10 -7.12
N LYS A 24 -3.60 -19.36 -8.37
CA LYS A 24 -4.93 -19.91 -8.70
C LYS A 24 -5.19 -21.24 -7.98
N ALA A 25 -4.24 -22.16 -8.06
CA ALA A 25 -4.37 -23.46 -7.39
C ALA A 25 -4.58 -23.31 -5.87
N ARG A 26 -3.87 -22.38 -5.24
CA ARG A 26 -3.98 -22.12 -3.79
C ARG A 26 -5.30 -21.44 -3.45
N MET A 27 -5.71 -20.45 -4.23
CA MET A 27 -6.95 -19.70 -3.96
C MET A 27 -8.20 -20.52 -4.26
N ALA A 28 -8.12 -21.55 -5.11
CA ALA A 28 -9.22 -22.48 -5.34
C ALA A 28 -9.62 -23.29 -4.08
N GLU A 29 -8.72 -23.42 -3.11
CA GLU A 29 -8.96 -24.08 -1.83
C GLU A 29 -9.48 -23.13 -0.73
N VAL A 30 -9.51 -21.80 -1.02
CA VAL A 30 -9.91 -20.76 -0.05
C VAL A 30 -11.38 -20.39 -0.27
N GLU A 31 -12.22 -20.67 0.73
CA GLU A 31 -13.61 -20.26 0.67
C GLU A 31 -13.76 -18.73 0.58
N GLY A 32 -14.64 -18.26 -0.29
CA GLY A 32 -14.94 -16.84 -0.40
C GLY A 32 -13.94 -16.02 -1.26
N VAL A 33 -13.07 -16.68 -2.03
CA VAL A 33 -12.18 -16.04 -3.02
C VAL A 33 -12.46 -16.63 -4.41
N GLU A 34 -12.55 -15.78 -5.43
CA GLU A 34 -12.74 -16.17 -6.83
C GLU A 34 -11.76 -15.40 -7.72
N ILE A 35 -10.90 -16.11 -8.44
CA ILE A 35 -10.04 -15.50 -9.45
C ILE A 35 -10.86 -15.30 -10.72
N VAL A 36 -11.17 -14.05 -11.04
CA VAL A 36 -12.06 -13.68 -12.16
C VAL A 36 -11.30 -13.25 -13.42
N GLY A 37 -10.00 -13.03 -13.33
CA GLY A 37 -9.18 -12.65 -14.47
C GLY A 37 -7.68 -12.68 -14.19
N GLU A 38 -6.92 -12.68 -15.29
CA GLU A 38 -5.46 -12.68 -15.28
C GLU A 38 -4.95 -11.62 -16.25
N ALA A 39 -3.77 -11.06 -15.97
CA ALA A 39 -3.04 -10.13 -16.80
C ALA A 39 -1.54 -10.41 -16.71
N GLU A 40 -0.79 -10.06 -17.75
CA GLU A 40 0.66 -10.23 -17.85
C GLU A 40 1.41 -8.89 -17.86
N THR A 41 0.68 -7.79 -18.04
CA THR A 41 1.26 -6.44 -18.12
C THR A 41 0.47 -5.42 -17.28
N GLY A 42 1.13 -4.30 -16.96
CA GLY A 42 0.49 -3.22 -16.22
C GLY A 42 -0.63 -2.53 -16.99
N GLU A 43 -0.60 -2.53 -18.32
CA GLU A 43 -1.68 -2.01 -19.15
C GLU A 43 -2.89 -2.95 -19.14
N GLU A 44 -2.64 -4.23 -19.32
CA GLU A 44 -3.68 -5.26 -19.37
C GLU A 44 -4.48 -5.33 -18.07
N VAL A 45 -3.81 -5.26 -16.91
CA VAL A 45 -4.51 -5.31 -15.62
C VAL A 45 -5.47 -4.14 -15.45
N VAL A 46 -5.12 -2.95 -15.93
CA VAL A 46 -6.01 -1.77 -15.88
C VAL A 46 -7.26 -1.99 -16.72
N ASP A 47 -7.13 -2.62 -17.90
CA ASP A 47 -8.28 -2.92 -18.75
C ASP A 47 -9.14 -4.04 -18.16
N LYS A 48 -8.53 -5.07 -17.56
CA LYS A 48 -9.25 -6.12 -16.80
C LYS A 48 -10.03 -5.55 -15.61
N VAL A 49 -9.47 -4.57 -14.92
CA VAL A 49 -10.16 -3.89 -13.81
C VAL A 49 -11.42 -3.17 -14.27
N LYS A 50 -11.36 -2.47 -15.41
CA LYS A 50 -12.53 -1.78 -16.00
C LYS A 50 -13.60 -2.77 -16.45
N GLU A 51 -13.18 -3.90 -17.03
CA GLU A 51 -14.08 -4.92 -17.59
C GLU A 51 -14.73 -5.76 -16.49
N LEU A 52 -13.92 -6.25 -15.53
CA LEU A 52 -14.34 -7.26 -14.57
C LEU A 52 -14.76 -6.69 -13.22
N GLU A 53 -14.47 -5.43 -12.96
CA GLU A 53 -14.78 -4.77 -11.69
C GLU A 53 -14.42 -5.59 -10.44
N PRO A 54 -13.14 -6.01 -10.26
CA PRO A 54 -12.75 -6.85 -9.14
C PRO A 54 -12.76 -6.09 -7.81
N ASP A 55 -12.92 -6.83 -6.71
CA ASP A 55 -12.73 -6.30 -5.35
C ASP A 55 -11.25 -6.07 -5.05
N VAL A 56 -10.39 -6.99 -5.51
CA VAL A 56 -8.95 -6.99 -5.24
C VAL A 56 -8.16 -7.28 -6.52
N CYS A 57 -7.04 -6.57 -6.71
CA CYS A 57 -6.01 -6.92 -7.67
C CYS A 57 -4.73 -7.33 -6.94
N ILE A 58 -4.14 -8.47 -7.32
CA ILE A 58 -2.80 -8.87 -6.89
C ILE A 58 -1.88 -8.56 -8.06
N VAL A 59 -0.88 -7.69 -7.83
CA VAL A 59 -0.06 -7.12 -8.90
C VAL A 59 1.41 -7.29 -8.55
N ASP A 60 2.17 -7.92 -9.45
CA ASP A 60 3.64 -7.92 -9.33
C ASP A 60 4.19 -6.51 -9.58
N VAL A 61 5.31 -6.21 -8.94
CA VAL A 61 6.05 -4.97 -9.19
C VAL A 61 6.76 -5.03 -10.53
N GLU A 62 7.42 -6.16 -10.81
CA GLU A 62 8.22 -6.35 -12.01
C GLU A 62 7.36 -6.83 -13.17
N LEU A 63 6.74 -5.90 -13.89
CA LEU A 63 5.95 -6.17 -15.08
C LEU A 63 6.62 -5.57 -16.32
N PRO A 64 6.49 -6.20 -17.49
CA PRO A 64 6.99 -5.64 -18.73
C PRO A 64 6.22 -4.35 -19.10
N GLY A 65 6.95 -3.36 -19.58
CA GLY A 65 6.39 -2.07 -19.97
C GLY A 65 6.11 -1.15 -18.79
N LYS A 66 4.92 -1.20 -18.23
CA LYS A 66 4.52 -0.44 -17.05
C LYS A 66 4.71 -1.27 -15.78
N ASP A 67 5.50 -0.77 -14.83
CA ASP A 67 5.69 -1.44 -13.55
C ASP A 67 4.40 -1.48 -12.70
N GLY A 68 4.38 -2.39 -11.70
CA GLY A 68 3.21 -2.62 -10.87
C GLY A 68 2.86 -1.44 -9.95
N ILE A 69 3.81 -0.57 -9.64
CA ILE A 69 3.57 0.65 -8.84
C ILE A 69 2.77 1.66 -9.66
N ASP A 70 3.17 1.89 -10.92
CA ASP A 70 2.45 2.78 -11.82
C ASP A 70 1.11 2.15 -12.27
N ALA A 71 1.07 0.84 -12.47
CA ALA A 71 -0.20 0.13 -12.70
C ALA A 71 -1.17 0.32 -11.53
N THR A 72 -0.69 0.26 -10.27
CA THR A 72 -1.50 0.53 -9.08
C THR A 72 -2.18 1.90 -9.14
N LYS A 73 -1.45 2.96 -9.49
CA LYS A 73 -2.01 4.31 -9.62
C LYS A 73 -3.12 4.37 -10.68
N ASP A 74 -2.89 3.71 -11.82
CA ASP A 74 -3.86 3.71 -12.92
C ASP A 74 -5.08 2.84 -12.60
N ILE A 75 -4.92 1.71 -11.90
CA ILE A 75 -6.02 0.89 -11.37
C ILE A 75 -6.92 1.74 -10.48
N LEU A 76 -6.35 2.39 -9.47
CA LEU A 76 -7.10 3.19 -8.50
C LEU A 76 -7.72 4.44 -9.12
N LYS A 77 -7.12 5.00 -10.17
CA LYS A 77 -7.73 6.08 -10.95
C LYS A 77 -8.91 5.59 -11.78
N ALA A 78 -8.82 4.38 -12.35
CA ALA A 78 -9.89 3.78 -13.14
C ALA A 78 -11.05 3.30 -12.25
N ARG A 79 -10.75 2.73 -11.09
CA ARG A 79 -11.72 2.18 -10.14
C ARG A 79 -11.22 2.34 -8.69
N PRO A 80 -11.59 3.42 -7.99
CA PRO A 80 -11.14 3.68 -6.61
C PRO A 80 -11.58 2.64 -5.57
N GLU A 81 -12.62 1.87 -5.85
CA GLU A 81 -13.15 0.82 -4.97
C GLU A 81 -12.30 -0.45 -4.99
N THR A 82 -11.59 -0.72 -6.08
CA THR A 82 -10.69 -1.88 -6.18
C THR A 82 -9.51 -1.72 -5.22
N ARG A 83 -9.19 -2.75 -4.47
CA ARG A 83 -8.03 -2.79 -3.59
C ARG A 83 -6.85 -3.44 -4.31
N VAL A 84 -5.65 -2.93 -4.07
CA VAL A 84 -4.44 -3.46 -4.71
C VAL A 84 -3.52 -4.06 -3.66
N ILE A 85 -3.10 -5.30 -3.89
CA ILE A 85 -2.03 -5.98 -3.16
C ILE A 85 -0.83 -6.08 -4.09
N ILE A 86 0.29 -5.53 -3.69
CA ILE A 86 1.57 -5.76 -4.35
C ILE A 86 2.11 -7.13 -3.92
N PHE A 87 2.47 -7.95 -4.91
CA PHE A 87 2.98 -9.30 -4.73
C PHE A 87 4.34 -9.44 -5.42
N THR A 88 5.43 -9.43 -4.67
CA THR A 88 6.77 -9.27 -5.22
C THR A 88 7.79 -10.22 -4.59
N ALA A 89 8.87 -10.52 -5.31
CA ALA A 89 10.01 -11.24 -4.77
C ALA A 89 10.90 -10.38 -3.84
N HIS A 90 10.71 -9.06 -3.83
CA HIS A 90 11.62 -8.12 -3.19
C HIS A 90 11.13 -7.66 -1.81
N ALA A 91 11.93 -7.96 -0.77
CA ALA A 91 11.72 -7.51 0.62
C ALA A 91 12.35 -6.14 0.89
N GLN A 92 12.21 -5.18 -0.03
CA GLN A 92 12.84 -3.85 0.10
C GLN A 92 11.87 -2.85 0.75
N PRO A 93 12.26 -2.19 1.88
CA PRO A 93 11.43 -1.19 2.54
C PRO A 93 11.06 -0.02 1.63
N ASP A 94 11.96 0.35 0.72
CA ASP A 94 11.75 1.42 -0.26
C ASP A 94 10.59 1.10 -1.20
N LEU A 95 10.56 -0.13 -1.70
CA LEU A 95 9.52 -0.60 -2.60
C LEU A 95 8.16 -0.69 -1.92
N LEU A 96 8.13 -1.15 -0.67
CA LEU A 96 6.94 -1.12 0.18
C LEU A 96 6.40 0.31 0.30
N THR A 97 7.27 1.28 0.59
CA THR A 97 6.87 2.69 0.73
C THR A 97 6.29 3.23 -0.57
N LEU A 98 6.92 2.94 -1.72
CA LEU A 98 6.41 3.35 -3.03
C LEU A 98 5.05 2.74 -3.35
N ALA A 99 4.87 1.43 -3.06
CA ALA A 99 3.61 0.73 -3.23
C ALA A 99 2.46 1.39 -2.45
N LEU A 100 2.69 1.65 -1.17
CA LEU A 100 1.70 2.27 -0.29
C LEU A 100 1.38 3.72 -0.68
N ARG A 101 2.37 4.48 -1.15
CA ARG A 101 2.15 5.83 -1.71
C ARG A 101 1.38 5.82 -3.03
N ALA A 102 1.54 4.78 -3.83
CA ALA A 102 0.74 4.57 -5.02
C ALA A 102 -0.72 4.23 -4.70
N GLY A 103 -1.01 3.92 -3.42
CA GLY A 103 -2.35 3.59 -2.91
C GLY A 103 -2.59 2.10 -2.74
N ALA A 104 -1.56 1.24 -2.84
CA ALA A 104 -1.70 -0.18 -2.53
C ALA A 104 -2.20 -0.35 -1.09
N SER A 105 -3.13 -1.27 -0.90
CA SER A 105 -3.69 -1.64 0.40
C SER A 105 -3.03 -2.87 0.98
N GLY A 106 -2.21 -3.59 0.18
CA GLY A 106 -1.48 -4.77 0.63
C GLY A 106 -0.08 -4.86 0.02
N TYR A 107 0.82 -5.52 0.76
CA TYR A 107 2.15 -5.86 0.28
C TYR A 107 2.54 -7.24 0.81
N VAL A 108 2.77 -8.19 -0.09
CA VAL A 108 3.05 -9.59 0.22
C VAL A 108 4.24 -10.06 -0.60
N LEU A 109 5.15 -10.80 0.02
CA LEU A 109 6.27 -11.40 -0.69
C LEU A 109 5.84 -12.68 -1.44
N LYS A 110 6.42 -12.94 -2.61
CA LYS A 110 6.21 -14.19 -3.37
C LYS A 110 6.67 -15.44 -2.59
N SER A 111 7.55 -15.27 -1.61
CA SER A 111 8.00 -16.32 -0.68
C SER A 111 7.04 -16.56 0.49
N ALA A 112 6.04 -15.70 0.69
CA ALA A 112 5.12 -15.81 1.81
C ALA A 112 4.26 -17.09 1.74
N PRO A 113 3.84 -17.63 2.90
CA PRO A 113 2.88 -18.72 2.95
C PRO A 113 1.56 -18.38 2.22
N SER A 114 0.89 -19.38 1.67
CA SER A 114 -0.39 -19.20 0.97
C SER A 114 -1.48 -18.58 1.86
N GLU A 115 -1.43 -18.89 3.14
CA GLU A 115 -2.34 -18.37 4.16
C GLU A 115 -2.24 -16.84 4.28
N ASP A 116 -1.05 -16.28 4.08
CA ASP A 116 -0.83 -14.83 4.12
C ASP A 116 -1.46 -14.13 2.91
N ILE A 117 -1.45 -14.78 1.73
CA ILE A 117 -2.13 -14.23 0.54
C ILE A 117 -3.65 -14.21 0.76
N ALA A 118 -4.22 -15.31 1.25
CA ALA A 118 -5.65 -15.38 1.56
C ALA A 118 -6.06 -14.35 2.61
N ARG A 119 -5.27 -14.23 3.68
CA ARG A 119 -5.47 -13.23 4.73
C ARG A 119 -5.34 -11.80 4.21
N ALA A 120 -4.36 -11.54 3.34
CA ALA A 120 -4.21 -10.23 2.71
C ALA A 120 -5.46 -9.85 1.90
N ILE A 121 -5.99 -10.79 1.09
CA ILE A 121 -7.23 -10.57 0.32
C ILE A 121 -8.39 -10.22 1.25
N GLU A 122 -8.59 -10.99 2.33
CA GLU A 122 -9.66 -10.75 3.29
C GLU A 122 -9.56 -9.38 3.95
N VAL A 123 -8.37 -9.04 4.48
CA VAL A 123 -8.11 -7.77 5.17
C VAL A 123 -8.31 -6.58 4.24
N VAL A 124 -7.73 -6.59 3.04
CA VAL A 124 -7.82 -5.44 2.13
C VAL A 124 -9.21 -5.29 1.52
N ALA A 125 -9.91 -6.39 1.22
CA ALA A 125 -11.29 -6.37 0.76
C ALA A 125 -12.24 -5.81 1.85
N GLY A 126 -11.89 -5.99 3.13
CA GLY A 126 -12.56 -5.38 4.28
C GLY A 126 -12.21 -3.90 4.49
N GLY A 127 -11.34 -3.32 3.67
CA GLY A 127 -10.90 -1.92 3.77
C GLY A 127 -9.68 -1.70 4.69
N GLY A 128 -9.08 -2.78 5.21
CA GLY A 128 -7.86 -2.73 5.99
C GLY A 128 -6.59 -2.66 5.12
N THR A 129 -5.45 -2.57 5.78
CA THR A 129 -4.12 -2.65 5.16
C THR A 129 -3.42 -3.92 5.63
N PHE A 130 -2.71 -4.60 4.73
CA PHE A 130 -1.96 -5.81 5.05
C PHE A 130 -0.50 -5.68 4.58
N VAL A 131 0.43 -5.93 5.50
CA VAL A 131 1.86 -6.02 5.19
C VAL A 131 2.39 -7.34 5.72
N GLY A 132 2.99 -8.14 4.84
CA GLY A 132 3.50 -9.47 5.19
C GLY A 132 4.56 -9.41 6.28
N THR A 133 4.52 -10.35 7.22
CA THR A 133 5.38 -10.39 8.42
C THR A 133 6.87 -10.60 8.11
N GLU A 134 7.21 -11.12 6.94
CA GLU A 134 8.59 -11.38 6.51
C GLU A 134 9.39 -10.09 6.20
N LEU A 135 8.73 -8.93 6.14
CA LEU A 135 9.37 -7.63 5.91
C LEU A 135 10.10 -7.05 7.13
N GLY A 136 10.08 -7.77 8.26
CA GLY A 136 10.81 -7.44 9.47
C GLY A 136 10.40 -6.11 10.13
N GLN A 137 11.34 -5.49 10.89
CA GLN A 137 11.05 -4.25 11.64
C GLN A 137 10.58 -3.07 10.76
N GLY A 138 10.92 -3.05 9.48
CA GLY A 138 10.45 -2.01 8.55
C GLY A 138 8.93 -2.02 8.28
N ALA A 139 8.29 -3.18 8.35
CA ALA A 139 6.84 -3.29 8.14
C ALA A 139 6.03 -2.57 9.23
N GLY A 140 6.41 -2.73 10.50
CA GLY A 140 5.76 -2.07 11.63
C GLY A 140 5.93 -0.53 11.61
N GLU A 141 7.09 -0.05 11.17
CA GLU A 141 7.34 1.38 11.00
C GLU A 141 6.48 1.99 9.88
N VAL A 142 6.30 1.24 8.78
CA VAL A 142 5.45 1.67 7.66
C VAL A 142 3.97 1.66 8.05
N GLU A 143 3.51 0.64 8.77
CA GLU A 143 2.13 0.55 9.24
C GLU A 143 1.77 1.78 10.11
N LYS A 144 2.67 2.18 11.02
CA LYS A 144 2.53 3.39 11.84
C LYS A 144 2.47 4.68 11.02
N LEU A 145 3.20 4.76 9.90
CA LEU A 145 3.14 5.91 8.99
C LEU A 145 1.83 5.97 8.18
N LEU A 146 1.24 4.80 7.89
CA LEU A 146 -0.06 4.74 7.21
C LEU A 146 -1.20 5.21 8.11
N GLU A 147 -1.08 5.09 9.41
CA GLU A 147 -2.05 5.61 10.38
C GLU A 147 -2.07 7.16 10.46
N LEU A 148 -1.04 7.83 9.93
CA LEU A 148 -1.00 9.27 9.89
C LEU A 148 -2.09 9.83 8.97
N THR A 149 -2.82 10.81 9.46
CA THR A 149 -3.70 11.59 8.60
C THR A 149 -2.89 12.35 7.54
N PRO A 150 -3.49 12.70 6.38
CA PRO A 150 -2.81 13.50 5.36
C PRO A 150 -2.19 14.79 5.92
N ARG A 151 -2.86 15.41 6.89
CA ARG A 151 -2.38 16.64 7.52
C ARG A 151 -1.21 16.44 8.46
N GLU A 152 -1.20 15.36 9.21
CA GLU A 152 -0.07 14.99 10.08
C GLU A 152 1.17 14.68 9.24
N ARG A 153 1.01 13.97 8.14
CA ARG A 153 2.09 13.66 7.19
C ARG A 153 2.66 14.94 6.58
N GLU A 154 1.84 15.80 6.01
CA GLU A 154 2.25 17.08 5.43
C GLU A 154 3.04 17.95 6.42
N ILE A 155 2.61 18.00 7.68
CA ILE A 155 3.32 18.75 8.72
C ILE A 155 4.68 18.13 9.05
N LEU A 156 4.80 16.80 9.11
CA LEU A 156 6.08 16.13 9.34
C LEU A 156 7.05 16.32 8.17
N GLU A 157 6.56 16.31 6.94
CA GLU A 157 7.36 16.59 5.74
C GLU A 157 7.91 18.03 5.78
N LEU A 158 7.09 19.01 6.09
CA LEU A 158 7.54 20.39 6.22
C LEU A 158 8.54 20.61 7.37
N LEU A 159 8.39 19.85 8.46
CA LEU A 159 9.38 19.84 9.53
C LEU A 159 10.70 19.23 9.09
N ALA A 160 10.64 18.20 8.25
CA ALA A 160 11.80 17.56 7.64
C ALA A 160 12.56 18.49 6.69
N GLU A 161 11.84 19.36 5.97
CA GLU A 161 12.41 20.46 5.17
C GLU A 161 13.07 21.56 6.02
N GLY A 162 13.00 21.46 7.35
CA GLY A 162 13.59 22.42 8.29
C GLY A 162 12.71 23.63 8.62
N LEU A 163 11.43 23.62 8.21
CA LEU A 163 10.53 24.72 8.53
C LEU A 163 10.21 24.73 10.03
N ARG A 164 10.13 25.95 10.58
CA ARG A 164 9.69 26.16 11.96
C ARG A 164 8.16 26.11 12.04
N VAL A 165 7.63 25.73 13.20
CA VAL A 165 6.17 25.64 13.45
C VAL A 165 5.40 26.87 12.99
N LYS A 166 5.93 28.09 13.19
CA LYS A 166 5.30 29.33 12.74
C LYS A 166 5.20 29.41 11.21
N GLN A 167 6.26 29.03 10.50
CA GLN A 167 6.29 29.02 9.03
C GLN A 167 5.32 27.98 8.45
N ILE A 168 5.22 26.81 9.12
CA ILE A 168 4.26 25.77 8.76
C ILE A 168 2.82 26.27 9.00
N ALA A 169 2.57 26.91 10.13
CA ALA A 169 1.28 27.48 10.46
C ALA A 169 0.84 28.52 9.40
N ASP A 170 1.75 29.42 9.03
CA ASP A 170 1.49 30.43 7.99
C ASP A 170 1.23 29.75 6.62
N ARG A 171 2.08 28.77 6.21
CA ARG A 171 1.97 28.07 4.93
C ARG A 171 0.67 27.24 4.79
N LEU A 172 0.22 26.67 5.89
CA LEU A 172 -0.95 25.79 5.94
C LEU A 172 -2.24 26.49 6.39
N SER A 173 -2.18 27.81 6.65
CA SER A 173 -3.29 28.61 7.19
C SER A 173 -3.84 28.03 8.50
N LEU A 174 -2.94 27.62 9.39
CA LEU A 174 -3.25 27.07 10.71
C LEU A 174 -2.73 27.99 11.83
N SER A 175 -3.19 27.75 13.06
CA SER A 175 -2.52 28.31 14.23
C SER A 175 -1.28 27.49 14.61
N PRO A 176 -0.24 28.08 15.22
CA PRO A 176 0.89 27.33 15.77
C PRO A 176 0.46 26.24 16.76
N ALA A 177 -0.58 26.51 17.55
CA ALA A 177 -1.16 25.55 18.49
C ALA A 177 -1.75 24.33 17.77
N THR A 178 -2.40 24.54 16.62
CA THR A 178 -2.95 23.47 15.78
C THR A 178 -1.83 22.61 15.19
N VAL A 179 -0.73 23.23 14.72
CA VAL A 179 0.44 22.49 14.23
C VAL A 179 1.04 21.61 15.34
N HIS A 180 1.20 22.17 16.55
CA HIS A 180 1.67 21.38 17.70
C HIS A 180 0.76 20.20 18.04
N THR A 181 -0.56 20.38 17.91
CA THR A 181 -1.52 19.30 18.15
C THR A 181 -1.36 18.19 17.13
N HIS A 182 -1.22 18.51 15.84
CA HIS A 182 -0.97 17.50 14.80
C HIS A 182 0.35 16.76 15.01
N VAL A 183 1.43 17.46 15.36
CA VAL A 183 2.73 16.83 15.67
C VAL A 183 2.61 15.87 16.86
N ARG A 184 1.93 16.25 17.92
CA ARG A 184 1.70 15.39 19.08
C ARG A 184 0.88 14.14 18.74
N ASN A 185 -0.17 14.33 17.93
CA ASN A 185 -1.00 13.20 17.48
C ASN A 185 -0.20 12.25 16.59
N ALA A 186 0.62 12.79 15.68
CA ALA A 186 1.51 12.00 14.83
C ALA A 186 2.50 11.17 15.68
N ILE A 187 3.16 11.79 16.67
CA ILE A 187 4.06 11.11 17.62
C ILE A 187 3.34 9.95 18.30
N ALA A 188 2.13 10.18 18.81
CA ALA A 188 1.34 9.16 19.49
C ALA A 188 0.93 8.00 18.55
N ARG A 189 0.51 8.29 17.31
CA ARG A 189 0.15 7.26 16.30
C ARG A 189 1.35 6.45 15.84
N MET A 190 2.50 7.09 15.66
CA MET A 190 3.74 6.44 15.27
C MET A 190 4.38 5.67 16.43
N GLU A 191 3.85 5.79 17.65
CA GLU A 191 4.39 5.19 18.87
C GLU A 191 5.88 5.48 19.06
N VAL A 192 6.29 6.72 18.81
CA VAL A 192 7.65 7.22 19.02
C VAL A 192 7.69 8.19 20.20
N ASP A 193 8.85 8.38 20.81
CA ASP A 193 9.00 9.17 22.03
C ASP A 193 9.19 10.67 21.72
N THR A 194 9.76 11.00 20.58
CA THR A 194 10.19 12.36 20.27
C THR A 194 9.76 12.83 18.89
N ARG A 195 9.60 14.17 18.77
CA ARG A 195 9.39 14.84 17.49
C ARG A 195 10.52 14.53 16.49
N THR A 196 11.76 14.50 16.97
CA THR A 196 12.94 14.24 16.13
C THR A 196 12.86 12.85 15.52
N GLU A 197 12.43 11.87 16.28
CA GLU A 197 12.23 10.49 15.83
C GLU A 197 11.08 10.40 14.83
N ALA A 198 9.94 11.04 15.09
CA ALA A 198 8.83 11.12 14.14
C ALA A 198 9.24 11.76 12.81
N VAL A 199 10.02 12.84 12.86
CA VAL A 199 10.56 13.51 11.67
C VAL A 199 11.58 12.62 10.96
N ALA A 200 12.48 11.95 11.68
CA ALA A 200 13.47 11.05 11.10
C ALA A 200 12.82 9.86 10.37
N LEU A 201 11.78 9.27 10.95
CA LEU A 201 10.97 8.25 10.28
C LEU A 201 10.27 8.81 9.04
N ALA A 202 9.61 9.95 9.15
CA ALA A 202 8.96 10.59 8.01
C ALA A 202 9.96 10.92 6.89
N VAL A 203 11.17 11.38 7.22
CA VAL A 203 12.27 11.62 6.26
C VAL A 203 12.72 10.34 5.59
N ARG A 204 13.01 9.30 6.38
CA ARG A 204 13.46 8.01 5.85
C ARG A 204 12.50 7.47 4.77
N PHE A 205 11.20 7.65 4.98
CA PHE A 205 10.18 7.24 4.03
C PHE A 205 9.85 8.30 2.95
N SER A 206 10.18 9.58 3.15
CA SER A 206 10.01 10.64 2.15
C SER A 206 11.13 10.68 1.12
N TYR A 207 12.38 10.48 1.53
CA TYR A 207 13.53 10.40 0.62
C TYR A 207 13.45 9.19 -0.32
N LEU A 208 12.83 8.09 0.13
CA LEU A 208 12.62 6.89 -0.67
C LEU A 208 11.60 7.11 -1.82
N GLY A 209 10.81 8.18 -1.76
CA GLY A 209 9.85 8.56 -2.81
C GLY A 209 10.33 9.69 -3.74
N ALA A 210 11.46 10.33 -3.45
CA ALA A 210 11.98 11.45 -4.26
C ALA A 210 13.10 11.02 -5.24
N GLY A 211 13.57 9.77 -5.17
CA GLY A 211 14.69 9.26 -5.96
C GLY A 211 14.34 8.75 -7.37
N GLY A 212 13.14 8.98 -7.86
CA GLY A 212 12.64 8.46 -9.14
C GLY A 212 12.59 9.46 -10.30
N THR A 213 13.40 10.55 -10.27
CA THR A 213 13.56 11.42 -11.44
C THR A 213 15.03 11.81 -11.61
N ALA A 214 15.78 10.98 -12.30
CA ALA A 214 16.97 11.34 -13.04
C ALA A 214 17.05 10.50 -14.30
#